data_a6add8fcf7908a9ca702934277c91983
#
_entry.id   a6add8fcf7908a9ca702934277c91983
#
_cell.length_a   1.000
_cell.length_b   1.000
_cell.length_c   1.000
_cell.angle_alpha   90.00
_cell.angle_beta   90.00
_cell.angle_gamma   90.00
#
_symmetry.space_group_name_H-M   'P 1'
#
loop_
_entity.id
_entity.type
_entity.pdbx_description
1 polymer ?
#
loop_
_entity_poly.entity_id
_entity_poly.type
_entity_poly.pdbx_seq_one_letter_code
_entity_poly.pdbx_strand_id
1 'polypeptide(L)'
;MMTVSLCVIAYNEEKFLPNLLADLSNQTYPHELIEIVLVDGLSSDQTKKLMEDFKRDNNTFKSVQVLDNPKRIQAAGWNVAITNAKGDVIIRIDAHTHIPKDFTEKNMILQESGEFVTGGVRPCLIEEPTAWKKTLLEVENALFGSSIADSRHSKEKKYVKSMFHAAYRREVFENVGLFNENLLRTEDNEMHYRIRKAGYNLCFDPNIVSYQYARSSLKKMIKQKYGNGYWIGLTLGSCPGCISIYHLVPFAFVLGIVFTSILGFFGIWQLGALMWGAYFLFSLVSLAISVFRGKGTKWIICMPFLFLMLHVSYGIGTIGGLLKLIFGKGRKK
;
A
#
# COMPACT_ATOMS: atom_id res chain seq x y z
N MET A 1 16.61 24.38 -7.91
CA MET A 1 16.28 23.23 -7.03
C MET A 1 15.00 23.55 -6.29
N MET A 2 14.07 22.59 -6.27
CA MET A 2 12.76 22.74 -5.62
C MET A 2 12.86 22.37 -4.13
N THR A 3 12.01 22.98 -3.32
CA THR A 3 11.88 22.57 -1.90
C THR A 3 10.98 21.35 -1.79
N VAL A 4 11.25 20.49 -0.77
CA VAL A 4 10.49 19.26 -0.56
C VAL A 4 10.05 19.12 0.89
N SER A 5 8.79 18.70 1.09
CA SER A 5 8.26 18.31 2.40
C SER A 5 8.18 16.79 2.47
N LEU A 6 8.99 16.18 3.35
CA LEU A 6 8.91 14.75 3.67
C LEU A 6 7.85 14.58 4.78
N CYS A 7 6.71 14.02 4.41
CA CYS A 7 5.56 13.86 5.28
C CYS A 7 5.47 12.43 5.81
N VAL A 8 5.47 12.28 7.12
CA VAL A 8 5.36 10.99 7.82
C VAL A 8 4.15 11.01 8.73
N ILE A 9 3.29 10.01 8.63
CA ILE A 9 2.19 9.79 9.56
C ILE A 9 2.45 8.52 10.36
N ALA A 10 2.19 8.55 11.68
CA ALA A 10 2.39 7.41 12.56
C ALA A 10 1.27 7.27 13.58
N TYR A 11 0.99 6.02 13.96
CA TYR A 11 0.13 5.66 15.08
C TYR A 11 0.62 4.38 15.73
N ASN A 12 1.19 4.49 16.94
CA ASN A 12 1.82 3.39 17.67
C ASN A 12 2.91 2.68 16.87
N GLU A 13 3.91 3.45 16.43
CA GLU A 13 5.04 3.00 15.58
C GLU A 13 6.38 3.15 16.29
N GLU A 14 6.42 3.14 17.63
CA GLU A 14 7.66 3.32 18.43
C GLU A 14 8.78 2.35 18.01
N LYS A 15 8.41 1.18 17.48
CA LYS A 15 9.35 0.16 17.06
C LYS A 15 10.08 0.49 15.75
N PHE A 16 9.39 1.07 14.78
CA PHE A 16 9.92 1.28 13.42
C PHE A 16 10.32 2.72 13.15
N LEU A 17 9.65 3.66 13.79
CA LEU A 17 9.88 5.08 13.59
C LEU A 17 11.34 5.53 13.81
N PRO A 18 12.11 5.04 14.81
CA PRO A 18 13.52 5.44 14.98
C PRO A 18 14.37 5.17 13.74
N ASN A 19 14.16 4.05 13.06
CA ASN A 19 14.91 3.72 11.84
C ASN A 19 14.56 4.69 10.70
N LEU A 20 13.29 5.01 10.52
CA LEU A 20 12.88 5.98 9.49
C LEU A 20 13.41 7.38 9.80
N LEU A 21 13.39 7.83 11.06
CA LEU A 21 13.95 9.13 11.45
C LEU A 21 15.46 9.21 11.15
N ALA A 22 16.19 8.12 11.37
CA ALA A 22 17.60 8.01 10.96
C ALA A 22 17.75 8.07 9.42
N ASP A 23 16.88 7.39 8.66
CA ASP A 23 16.90 7.44 7.19
C ASP A 23 16.63 8.87 6.67
N LEU A 24 15.70 9.62 7.31
CA LEU A 24 15.44 11.02 6.97
C LEU A 24 16.68 11.88 7.18
N SER A 25 17.40 11.69 8.30
CA SER A 25 18.64 12.41 8.60
C SER A 25 19.79 12.10 7.65
N ASN A 26 19.73 10.98 6.94
CA ASN A 26 20.77 10.52 6.01
C ASN A 26 20.45 10.82 4.53
N GLN A 27 19.42 11.59 4.23
CA GLN A 27 19.09 11.91 2.84
C GLN A 27 20.17 12.78 2.19
N THR A 28 20.52 12.47 0.91
CA THR A 28 21.55 13.19 0.14
C THR A 28 21.06 14.51 -0.47
N TYR A 29 19.75 14.69 -0.58
CA TYR A 29 19.18 15.96 -1.02
C TYR A 29 19.49 17.05 0.01
N PRO A 30 19.82 18.30 -0.40
CA PRO A 30 20.23 19.37 0.53
C PRO A 30 19.20 19.61 1.64
N HIS A 31 19.61 19.45 2.89
CA HIS A 31 18.72 19.54 4.06
C HIS A 31 18.06 20.91 4.20
N GLU A 32 18.72 21.98 3.79
CA GLU A 32 18.18 23.34 3.78
C GLU A 32 16.99 23.51 2.80
N LEU A 33 16.78 22.54 1.89
CA LEU A 33 15.64 22.46 1.00
C LEU A 33 14.58 21.46 1.48
N ILE A 34 14.86 20.69 2.53
CA ILE A 34 13.96 19.68 3.09
C ILE A 34 13.20 20.23 4.28
N GLU A 35 11.89 20.15 4.25
CA GLU A 35 11.01 20.27 5.40
C GLU A 35 10.56 18.87 5.84
N ILE A 36 10.56 18.62 7.15
CA ILE A 36 10.03 17.37 7.73
C ILE A 36 8.69 17.68 8.42
N VAL A 37 7.65 16.95 8.05
CA VAL A 37 6.30 17.05 8.65
C VAL A 37 5.91 15.71 9.24
N LEU A 38 5.98 15.61 10.58
CA LEU A 38 5.63 14.41 11.34
C LEU A 38 4.22 14.57 11.91
N VAL A 39 3.34 13.62 11.67
CA VAL A 39 1.94 13.67 12.14
C VAL A 39 1.65 12.45 13.01
N ASP A 40 1.39 12.69 14.29
CA ASP A 40 1.02 11.66 15.26
C ASP A 40 -0.50 11.44 15.30
N GLY A 41 -0.92 10.19 15.20
CA GLY A 41 -2.33 9.77 15.28
C GLY A 41 -2.87 9.69 16.71
N LEU A 42 -2.36 10.47 17.67
CA LEU A 42 -2.59 10.37 19.11
C LEU A 42 -2.16 8.99 19.64
N SER A 43 -0.89 8.67 19.41
CA SER A 43 -0.28 7.42 19.87
C SER A 43 -0.27 7.29 21.38
N SER A 44 -0.38 6.05 21.85
CA SER A 44 -0.32 5.72 23.29
C SER A 44 1.03 5.16 23.73
N ASP A 45 1.95 4.97 22.79
CA ASP A 45 3.33 4.52 23.01
C ASP A 45 4.32 5.71 22.92
N GLN A 46 5.62 5.44 22.74
CA GLN A 46 6.65 6.49 22.65
C GLN A 46 6.71 7.21 21.30
N THR A 47 5.81 6.91 20.33
CA THR A 47 5.85 7.46 18.96
C THR A 47 5.94 9.00 18.95
N LYS A 48 5.03 9.68 19.66
CA LYS A 48 5.01 11.15 19.69
C LYS A 48 6.28 11.72 20.32
N LYS A 49 6.76 11.12 21.40
CA LYS A 49 8.01 11.55 22.05
C LYS A 49 9.20 11.43 21.10
N LEU A 50 9.31 10.34 20.34
CA LEU A 50 10.37 10.16 19.35
C LEU A 50 10.33 11.25 18.27
N MET A 51 9.16 11.68 17.84
CA MET A 51 9.00 12.79 16.89
C MET A 51 9.44 14.13 17.48
N GLU A 52 9.06 14.42 18.73
CA GLU A 52 9.46 15.67 19.40
C GLU A 52 10.97 15.70 19.71
N ASP A 53 11.55 14.58 20.11
CA ASP A 53 12.99 14.45 20.30
C ASP A 53 13.72 14.68 18.98
N PHE A 54 13.26 14.08 17.88
CA PHE A 54 13.81 14.31 16.55
C PHE A 54 13.75 15.78 16.13
N LYS A 55 12.62 16.45 16.35
CA LYS A 55 12.46 17.89 16.09
C LYS A 55 13.45 18.73 16.87
N ARG A 56 13.64 18.43 18.16
CA ARG A 56 14.56 19.19 19.03
C ARG A 56 16.02 19.03 18.59
N ASP A 57 16.40 17.81 18.17
CA ASP A 57 17.79 17.43 17.93
C ASP A 57 18.26 17.69 16.49
N ASN A 58 17.34 18.11 15.57
CA ASN A 58 17.67 18.35 14.16
C ASN A 58 17.56 19.81 13.75
N ASN A 59 18.73 20.45 13.54
CA ASN A 59 18.87 21.85 13.12
C ASN A 59 19.31 21.99 11.65
N THR A 60 19.52 20.90 10.92
CA THR A 60 20.04 20.91 9.55
C THR A 60 18.95 21.08 8.50
N PHE A 61 17.74 20.64 8.81
CA PHE A 61 16.59 20.78 7.91
C PHE A 61 16.04 22.21 7.86
N LYS A 62 15.42 22.56 6.74
CA LYS A 62 14.72 23.84 6.60
C LYS A 62 13.70 24.07 7.72
N SER A 63 12.97 23.03 8.10
CA SER A 63 12.11 23.02 9.28
C SER A 63 11.71 21.58 9.66
N VAL A 64 11.38 21.36 10.92
CA VAL A 64 10.78 20.11 11.41
C VAL A 64 9.51 20.47 12.20
N GLN A 65 8.38 19.91 11.77
CA GLN A 65 7.08 20.09 12.42
C GLN A 65 6.60 18.77 13.01
N VAL A 66 5.99 18.83 14.20
CA VAL A 66 5.25 17.71 14.80
C VAL A 66 3.81 18.16 15.01
N LEU A 67 2.85 17.43 14.46
CA LEU A 67 1.44 17.77 14.42
C LEU A 67 0.60 16.58 14.90
N ASP A 68 -0.62 16.85 15.36
CA ASP A 68 -1.55 15.83 15.79
C ASP A 68 -2.62 15.55 14.70
N ASN A 69 -3.00 14.27 14.56
CA ASN A 69 -4.17 13.84 13.81
C ASN A 69 -5.26 13.34 14.78
N PRO A 70 -6.19 14.22 15.24
CA PRO A 70 -7.20 13.84 16.21
C PRO A 70 -8.22 12.83 15.68
N LYS A 71 -8.39 12.72 14.35
CA LYS A 71 -9.30 11.75 13.73
C LYS A 71 -8.75 10.32 13.71
N ARG A 72 -7.46 10.12 13.92
CA ARG A 72 -6.78 8.81 13.96
C ARG A 72 -6.95 7.94 12.70
N ILE A 73 -7.35 8.53 11.58
CA ILE A 73 -7.46 7.86 10.30
C ILE A 73 -6.35 8.32 9.36
N GLN A 74 -5.88 7.40 8.52
CA GLN A 74 -4.73 7.61 7.64
C GLN A 74 -4.95 8.80 6.69
N ALA A 75 -6.09 8.86 6.01
CA ALA A 75 -6.43 9.95 5.09
C ALA A 75 -6.41 11.33 5.79
N ALA A 76 -6.94 11.44 7.02
CA ALA A 76 -6.90 12.70 7.77
C ALA A 76 -5.47 13.06 8.18
N GLY A 77 -4.65 12.07 8.56
CA GLY A 77 -3.23 12.31 8.85
C GLY A 77 -2.49 12.88 7.64
N TRP A 78 -2.72 12.31 6.45
CA TRP A 78 -2.19 12.86 5.20
C TRP A 78 -2.69 14.28 4.93
N ASN A 79 -3.98 14.55 5.17
CA ASN A 79 -4.54 15.88 4.97
C ASN A 79 -3.91 16.89 5.92
N VAL A 80 -3.70 16.54 7.19
CA VAL A 80 -2.96 17.38 8.15
C VAL A 80 -1.54 17.66 7.65
N ALA A 81 -0.82 16.62 7.20
CA ALA A 81 0.54 16.79 6.69
C ALA A 81 0.58 17.69 5.46
N ILE A 82 -0.26 17.43 4.45
CA ILE A 82 -0.28 18.17 3.17
C ILE A 82 -0.65 19.65 3.39
N THR A 83 -1.64 19.91 4.25
CA THR A 83 -2.09 21.29 4.53
C THR A 83 -1.01 22.13 5.22
N ASN A 84 -0.16 21.50 6.05
CA ASN A 84 0.90 22.20 6.78
C ASN A 84 2.26 22.16 6.05
N ALA A 85 2.43 21.30 5.07
CA ALA A 85 3.64 21.24 4.25
C ALA A 85 3.82 22.51 3.42
N LYS A 86 5.05 23.02 3.27
CA LYS A 86 5.38 24.25 2.54
C LYS A 86 6.29 24.03 1.32
N GLY A 87 6.85 22.82 1.15
CA GLY A 87 7.69 22.47 0.01
C GLY A 87 6.93 22.50 -1.33
N ASP A 88 7.64 22.73 -2.41
CA ASP A 88 7.09 22.67 -3.79
C ASP A 88 6.64 21.24 -4.14
N VAL A 89 7.30 20.25 -3.53
CA VAL A 89 7.00 18.82 -3.66
C VAL A 89 6.68 18.23 -2.28
N ILE A 90 5.69 17.37 -2.20
CA ILE A 90 5.25 16.68 -0.99
C ILE A 90 5.44 15.19 -1.18
N ILE A 91 6.28 14.55 -0.37
CA ILE A 91 6.53 13.11 -0.41
C ILE A 91 5.86 12.44 0.79
N ARG A 92 5.02 11.43 0.52
CA ARG A 92 4.37 10.61 1.55
C ARG A 92 5.25 9.43 1.91
N ILE A 93 5.49 9.22 3.19
CA ILE A 93 6.30 8.11 3.71
C ILE A 93 5.58 7.50 4.92
N ASP A 94 5.29 6.20 4.88
CA ASP A 94 4.69 5.50 6.02
C ASP A 94 5.74 5.28 7.12
N ALA A 95 5.37 5.39 8.42
CA ALA A 95 6.30 5.33 9.54
C ALA A 95 7.06 3.99 9.68
N HIS A 96 6.51 2.89 9.17
CA HIS A 96 7.16 1.57 9.14
C HIS A 96 7.85 1.28 7.80
N THR A 97 8.47 2.30 7.22
CA THR A 97 9.20 2.25 5.95
C THR A 97 10.70 2.41 6.23
N HIS A 98 11.53 1.86 5.35
CA HIS A 98 12.94 2.18 5.23
C HIS A 98 13.18 2.81 3.86
N ILE A 99 13.86 3.96 3.81
CA ILE A 99 14.19 4.67 2.56
C ILE A 99 15.71 4.81 2.40
N PRO A 100 16.27 4.49 1.22
CA PRO A 100 17.68 4.74 0.92
C PRO A 100 18.01 6.23 0.98
N LYS A 101 19.28 6.53 1.22
CA LYS A 101 19.78 7.91 1.34
C LYS A 101 19.50 8.80 0.10
N ASP A 102 19.37 8.20 -1.08
CA ASP A 102 19.13 8.87 -2.35
C ASP A 102 17.64 8.89 -2.77
N PHE A 103 16.74 8.47 -1.88
CA PHE A 103 15.31 8.37 -2.17
C PHE A 103 14.69 9.74 -2.53
N THR A 104 14.97 10.76 -1.71
CA THR A 104 14.48 12.11 -1.96
C THR A 104 15.07 12.68 -3.24
N GLU A 105 16.39 12.60 -3.40
CA GLU A 105 17.11 13.13 -4.58
C GLU A 105 16.59 12.53 -5.89
N LYS A 106 16.39 11.21 -5.96
CA LYS A 106 15.85 10.53 -7.15
C LYS A 106 14.43 10.98 -7.51
N ASN A 107 13.58 11.19 -6.51
CA ASN A 107 12.25 11.78 -6.75
C ASN A 107 12.38 13.21 -7.30
N MET A 108 13.25 14.03 -6.70
CA MET A 108 13.42 15.43 -7.10
C MET A 108 13.98 15.57 -8.51
N ILE A 109 14.90 14.70 -8.93
CA ILE A 109 15.39 14.67 -10.32
C ILE A 109 14.24 14.49 -11.33
N LEU A 110 13.31 13.57 -11.06
CA LEU A 110 12.14 13.37 -11.93
C LEU A 110 11.16 14.55 -11.87
N GLN A 111 10.95 15.11 -10.68
CA GLN A 111 10.11 16.29 -10.53
C GLN A 111 10.68 17.49 -11.32
N GLU A 112 11.99 17.73 -11.23
CA GLU A 112 12.67 18.80 -11.98
C GLU A 112 12.69 18.53 -13.49
N SER A 113 12.60 17.28 -13.95
CA SER A 113 12.45 16.95 -15.38
C SER A 113 11.04 17.18 -15.94
N GLY A 114 10.08 17.62 -15.10
CA GLY A 114 8.72 17.97 -15.54
C GLY A 114 7.63 17.00 -15.11
N GLU A 115 7.95 15.93 -14.36
CA GLU A 115 6.94 15.02 -13.83
C GLU A 115 6.22 15.65 -12.61
N PHE A 116 4.92 15.36 -12.47
CA PHE A 116 4.10 15.91 -11.39
C PHE A 116 3.89 14.95 -10.22
N VAL A 117 3.85 13.66 -10.52
CA VAL A 117 3.74 12.61 -9.50
C VAL A 117 4.78 11.54 -9.80
N THR A 118 5.68 11.29 -8.86
CA THR A 118 6.78 10.35 -9.03
C THR A 118 6.84 9.34 -7.89
N GLY A 119 7.43 8.19 -8.14
CA GLY A 119 7.65 7.14 -7.15
C GLY A 119 8.22 5.90 -7.82
N GLY A 120 8.38 4.83 -7.05
CA GLY A 120 9.03 3.65 -7.58
C GLY A 120 8.66 2.34 -6.90
N VAL A 121 9.62 1.43 -6.85
CA VAL A 121 9.42 0.08 -6.30
C VAL A 121 9.35 0.10 -4.78
N ARG A 122 8.54 -0.80 -4.22
CA ARG A 122 8.41 -1.00 -2.79
C ARG A 122 8.59 -2.48 -2.43
N PRO A 123 9.83 -2.99 -2.41
CA PRO A 123 10.12 -4.34 -1.95
C PRO A 123 9.78 -4.51 -0.46
N CYS A 124 9.40 -5.73 -0.07
CA CYS A 124 9.15 -6.03 1.33
C CYS A 124 10.40 -6.60 1.98
N LEU A 125 10.75 -6.08 3.16
CA LEU A 125 11.76 -6.60 4.07
C LEU A 125 11.12 -7.59 5.06
N ILE A 126 11.88 -8.58 5.50
CA ILE A 126 11.47 -9.50 6.55
C ILE A 126 12.31 -9.19 7.78
N GLU A 127 11.64 -8.76 8.84
CA GLU A 127 12.24 -8.69 10.16
C GLU A 127 12.44 -10.12 10.70
N GLU A 128 13.66 -10.44 11.14
CA GLU A 128 14.03 -11.79 11.64
C GLU A 128 13.59 -12.91 10.66
N PRO A 129 14.29 -13.11 9.55
CA PRO A 129 13.87 -13.99 8.48
C PRO A 129 13.88 -15.46 8.91
N THR A 130 12.70 -16.08 8.97
CA THR A 130 12.52 -17.53 9.12
C THR A 130 12.05 -18.13 7.80
N ALA A 131 12.21 -19.47 7.63
CA ALA A 131 11.70 -20.17 6.45
C ALA A 131 10.20 -19.94 6.24
N TRP A 132 9.41 -19.88 7.33
CA TRP A 132 7.99 -19.59 7.28
C TRP A 132 7.69 -18.16 6.80
N LYS A 133 8.33 -17.16 7.40
CA LYS A 133 8.15 -15.74 6.98
C LYS A 133 8.58 -15.53 5.51
N LYS A 134 9.65 -16.19 5.06
CA LYS A 134 10.06 -16.18 3.64
C LYS A 134 8.98 -16.78 2.74
N THR A 135 8.36 -17.91 3.14
CA THR A 135 7.24 -18.50 2.39
C THR A 135 6.04 -17.55 2.32
N LEU A 136 5.65 -16.93 3.43
CA LEU A 136 4.54 -15.96 3.43
C LEU A 136 4.82 -14.77 2.51
N LEU A 137 6.04 -14.25 2.50
CA LEU A 137 6.44 -13.18 1.59
C LEU A 137 6.41 -13.63 0.12
N GLU A 138 6.87 -14.84 -0.17
CA GLU A 138 6.84 -15.38 -1.54
C GLU A 138 5.38 -15.54 -2.03
N VAL A 139 4.48 -16.04 -1.18
CA VAL A 139 3.03 -16.09 -1.48
C VAL A 139 2.48 -14.70 -1.79
N GLU A 140 2.88 -13.67 -1.04
CA GLU A 140 2.43 -12.31 -1.30
C GLU A 140 3.00 -11.73 -2.60
N ASN A 141 4.25 -12.05 -2.94
CA ASN A 141 4.95 -11.55 -4.11
C ASN A 141 4.64 -12.33 -5.40
N ALA A 142 4.09 -13.53 -5.30
CA ALA A 142 3.72 -14.30 -6.48
C ALA A 142 2.58 -13.64 -7.26
N LEU A 143 2.62 -13.75 -8.60
CA LEU A 143 1.57 -13.20 -9.48
C LEU A 143 0.18 -13.74 -9.12
N PHE A 144 0.08 -15.03 -8.82
CA PHE A 144 -1.17 -15.66 -8.40
C PHE A 144 -1.57 -15.26 -6.97
N GLY A 145 -0.66 -14.71 -6.16
CA GLY A 145 -0.93 -14.25 -4.79
C GLY A 145 -1.61 -12.88 -4.75
N SER A 146 -0.84 -11.81 -4.78
CA SER A 146 -1.39 -10.45 -4.72
C SER A 146 -0.54 -9.42 -5.46
N SER A 147 0.39 -9.86 -6.27
CA SER A 147 1.41 -9.00 -6.87
C SER A 147 1.14 -8.67 -8.33
N ILE A 148 -0.12 -8.43 -8.70
CA ILE A 148 -0.48 -7.98 -10.05
C ILE A 148 -0.14 -6.49 -10.26
N ALA A 149 0.14 -5.74 -9.17
CA ALA A 149 0.48 -4.32 -9.28
C ALA A 149 1.86 -4.13 -9.91
N ASP A 150 1.92 -3.34 -10.97
CA ASP A 150 3.13 -2.97 -11.72
C ASP A 150 4.27 -2.44 -10.84
N SER A 151 3.92 -1.70 -9.78
CA SER A 151 4.85 -1.11 -8.82
C SER A 151 5.71 -2.12 -8.03
N ARG A 152 5.44 -3.43 -8.15
CA ARG A 152 6.24 -4.46 -7.45
C ARG A 152 7.28 -5.15 -8.32
N HIS A 153 7.11 -5.14 -9.65
CA HIS A 153 7.90 -5.98 -10.56
C HIS A 153 8.46 -5.27 -11.79
N SER A 154 8.01 -4.04 -12.08
CA SER A 154 8.50 -3.34 -13.25
C SER A 154 9.99 -3.01 -13.12
N LYS A 155 10.73 -3.25 -14.19
CA LYS A 155 12.14 -2.88 -14.32
C LYS A 155 12.35 -1.67 -15.21
N GLU A 156 11.27 -1.07 -15.71
CA GLU A 156 11.30 0.04 -16.65
C GLU A 156 10.52 1.23 -16.13
N LYS A 157 10.98 2.44 -16.47
CA LYS A 157 10.26 3.69 -16.22
C LYS A 157 8.97 3.67 -17.05
N LYS A 158 7.83 3.94 -16.43
CA LYS A 158 6.52 3.97 -17.08
C LYS A 158 5.48 4.74 -16.29
N TYR A 159 4.34 5.03 -16.91
CA TYR A 159 3.19 5.56 -16.20
C TYR A 159 2.32 4.44 -15.64
N VAL A 160 1.94 4.57 -14.36
CA VAL A 160 1.16 3.56 -13.63
C VAL A 160 -0.16 4.13 -13.12
N LYS A 161 -1.08 3.24 -12.70
CA LYS A 161 -2.39 3.66 -12.18
C LYS A 161 -2.38 4.04 -10.72
N SER A 162 -1.44 3.50 -9.94
CA SER A 162 -1.27 3.75 -8.51
C SER A 162 0.14 3.37 -8.09
N MET A 163 0.67 4.03 -7.06
CA MET A 163 1.98 3.76 -6.48
C MET A 163 1.99 4.06 -4.98
N PHE A 164 3.02 3.61 -4.28
CA PHE A 164 3.23 3.87 -2.86
C PHE A 164 4.32 4.91 -2.66
N HIS A 165 4.33 5.60 -1.52
CA HIS A 165 5.35 6.58 -1.14
C HIS A 165 5.65 7.57 -2.27
N ALA A 166 4.59 8.06 -2.90
CA ALA A 166 4.72 8.96 -4.04
C ALA A 166 5.07 10.38 -3.60
N ALA A 167 5.82 11.05 -4.46
CA ALA A 167 6.10 12.48 -4.42
C ALA A 167 5.12 13.20 -5.35
N TYR A 168 4.53 14.26 -4.89
CA TYR A 168 3.53 15.05 -5.61
C TYR A 168 3.96 16.50 -5.65
N ARG A 169 3.90 17.16 -6.79
CA ARG A 169 3.93 18.62 -6.83
C ARG A 169 2.75 19.18 -6.03
N ARG A 170 2.96 20.25 -5.32
CA ARG A 170 1.92 20.91 -4.51
C ARG A 170 0.69 21.25 -5.34
N GLU A 171 0.86 21.75 -6.56
CA GLU A 171 -0.24 22.11 -7.47
C GLU A 171 -1.19 20.93 -7.77
N VAL A 172 -0.71 19.68 -7.67
CA VAL A 172 -1.59 18.51 -7.83
C VAL A 172 -2.66 18.50 -6.75
N PHE A 173 -2.32 18.78 -5.49
CA PHE A 173 -3.30 18.88 -4.41
C PHE A 173 -4.17 20.15 -4.51
N GLU A 174 -3.63 21.24 -5.01
CA GLU A 174 -4.39 22.46 -5.25
C GLU A 174 -5.48 22.24 -6.32
N ASN A 175 -5.18 21.49 -7.38
CA ASN A 175 -6.10 21.22 -8.48
C ASN A 175 -7.06 20.04 -8.19
N VAL A 176 -6.59 19.00 -7.49
CA VAL A 176 -7.33 17.74 -7.28
C VAL A 176 -8.01 17.69 -5.92
N GLY A 177 -7.52 18.47 -4.94
CA GLY A 177 -7.95 18.47 -3.55
C GLY A 177 -7.27 17.39 -2.71
N LEU A 178 -7.67 17.29 -1.45
CA LEU A 178 -7.08 16.44 -0.42
C LEU A 178 -7.63 15.00 -0.48
N PHE A 179 -7.10 14.11 0.36
CA PHE A 179 -7.55 12.73 0.50
C PHE A 179 -8.98 12.65 1.05
N ASN A 180 -9.76 11.69 0.52
CA ASN A 180 -11.11 11.43 1.01
C ASN A 180 -11.07 10.69 2.36
N GLU A 181 -11.42 11.39 3.43
CA GLU A 181 -11.38 10.87 4.80
C GLU A 181 -12.45 9.81 5.10
N ASN A 182 -13.41 9.59 4.22
CA ASN A 182 -14.37 8.49 4.35
C ASN A 182 -13.80 7.13 3.94
N LEU A 183 -12.59 7.10 3.35
CA LEU A 183 -11.90 5.90 2.92
C LEU A 183 -10.75 5.57 3.87
N LEU A 184 -10.83 4.43 4.58
CA LEU A 184 -9.78 4.04 5.53
C LEU A 184 -8.66 3.20 4.91
N ARG A 185 -8.80 2.70 3.69
CA ARG A 185 -7.80 1.84 3.03
C ARG A 185 -7.63 1.99 1.53
N THR A 186 -8.49 2.69 0.87
CA THR A 186 -8.46 2.87 -0.60
C THR A 186 -8.34 4.34 -0.97
N GLU A 187 -7.92 5.15 -0.01
CA GLU A 187 -7.74 6.59 -0.14
C GLU A 187 -6.69 6.93 -1.20
N ASP A 188 -5.63 6.12 -1.32
CA ASP A 188 -4.59 6.27 -2.33
C ASP A 188 -5.09 5.92 -3.75
N ASN A 189 -5.85 4.83 -3.90
CA ASN A 189 -6.45 4.45 -5.17
C ASN A 189 -7.42 5.53 -5.68
N GLU A 190 -8.23 6.09 -4.79
CA GLU A 190 -9.18 7.15 -5.09
C GLU A 190 -8.46 8.45 -5.46
N MET A 191 -7.45 8.86 -4.69
CA MET A 191 -6.64 10.03 -4.97
C MET A 191 -5.93 9.89 -6.33
N HIS A 192 -5.26 8.78 -6.60
CA HIS A 192 -4.58 8.52 -7.86
C HIS A 192 -5.55 8.46 -9.05
N TYR A 193 -6.78 8.02 -8.82
CA TYR A 193 -7.83 8.07 -9.85
C TYR A 193 -8.22 9.52 -10.18
N ARG A 194 -8.44 10.38 -9.17
CA ARG A 194 -8.73 11.82 -9.39
C ARG A 194 -7.57 12.54 -10.07
N ILE A 195 -6.33 12.27 -9.65
CA ILE A 195 -5.11 12.82 -10.25
C ILE A 195 -5.05 12.49 -11.76
N ARG A 196 -5.28 11.22 -12.13
CA ARG A 196 -5.30 10.81 -13.55
C ARG A 196 -6.47 11.41 -14.31
N LYS A 197 -7.63 11.58 -13.69
CA LYS A 197 -8.78 12.26 -14.29
C LYS A 197 -8.52 13.74 -14.54
N ALA A 198 -7.70 14.37 -13.72
CA ALA A 198 -7.26 15.76 -13.90
C ALA A 198 -6.15 15.92 -14.96
N GLY A 199 -5.76 14.81 -15.62
CA GLY A 199 -4.77 14.84 -16.70
C GLY A 199 -3.31 14.63 -16.26
N TYR A 200 -3.05 14.43 -14.97
CA TYR A 200 -1.69 14.14 -14.49
C TYR A 200 -1.34 12.67 -14.66
N ASN A 201 -0.09 12.40 -15.00
CA ASN A 201 0.46 11.06 -15.05
C ASN A 201 1.19 10.71 -13.75
N LEU A 202 1.19 9.43 -13.38
CA LEU A 202 1.97 8.90 -12.27
C LEU A 202 3.21 8.21 -12.83
N CYS A 203 4.36 8.88 -12.75
CA CYS A 203 5.62 8.40 -13.27
C CYS A 203 6.27 7.43 -12.28
N PHE A 204 6.37 6.17 -12.67
CA PHE A 204 7.06 5.12 -11.93
C PHE A 204 8.48 4.97 -12.47
N ASP A 205 9.48 5.01 -11.58
CA ASP A 205 10.87 4.70 -11.90
C ASP A 205 11.39 3.61 -10.95
N PRO A 206 11.88 2.47 -11.48
CA PRO A 206 12.41 1.37 -10.65
C PRO A 206 13.67 1.73 -9.86
N ASN A 207 14.35 2.83 -10.19
CA ASN A 207 15.51 3.33 -9.44
C ASN A 207 15.11 4.04 -8.14
N ILE A 208 13.85 4.49 -8.02
CA ILE A 208 13.30 5.00 -6.76
C ILE A 208 12.84 3.80 -5.94
N VAL A 209 13.47 3.58 -4.80
CA VAL A 209 13.20 2.42 -3.93
C VAL A 209 12.80 2.90 -2.55
N SER A 210 11.72 2.31 -2.03
CA SER A 210 11.36 2.39 -0.61
C SER A 210 11.01 0.98 -0.12
N TYR A 211 11.33 0.65 1.11
CA TYR A 211 11.11 -0.70 1.64
C TYR A 211 10.00 -0.69 2.68
N GLN A 212 9.18 -1.72 2.69
CA GLN A 212 8.17 -1.92 3.72
C GLN A 212 8.40 -3.26 4.44
N TYR A 213 8.17 -3.30 5.75
CA TYR A 213 8.23 -4.56 6.47
C TYR A 213 7.02 -5.45 6.16
N ALA A 214 7.31 -6.71 5.79
CA ALA A 214 6.27 -7.72 5.52
C ALA A 214 5.51 -8.08 6.79
N ARG A 215 4.27 -8.54 6.63
CA ARG A 215 3.48 -9.02 7.78
C ARG A 215 4.14 -10.25 8.43
N SER A 216 4.31 -10.19 9.74
CA SER A 216 5.07 -11.18 10.52
C SER A 216 4.36 -12.52 10.71
N SER A 217 3.07 -12.65 10.38
CA SER A 217 2.30 -13.90 10.57
C SER A 217 1.15 -14.07 9.59
N LEU A 218 0.78 -15.33 9.34
CA LEU A 218 -0.36 -15.69 8.48
C LEU A 218 -1.67 -15.06 8.98
N LYS A 219 -1.91 -15.03 10.29
CA LYS A 219 -3.10 -14.40 10.88
C LYS A 219 -3.19 -12.91 10.51
N LYS A 220 -2.07 -12.18 10.56
CA LYS A 220 -2.01 -10.77 10.17
C LYS A 220 -2.24 -10.60 8.66
N MET A 221 -1.70 -11.50 7.82
CA MET A 221 -1.93 -11.50 6.37
C MET A 221 -3.40 -11.73 6.02
N ILE A 222 -4.04 -12.75 6.61
CA ILE A 222 -5.47 -13.06 6.40
C ILE A 222 -6.33 -11.84 6.80
N LYS A 223 -6.08 -11.27 7.99
CA LYS A 223 -6.79 -10.06 8.44
C LYS A 223 -6.62 -8.89 7.48
N GLN A 224 -5.42 -8.70 6.95
CA GLN A 224 -5.13 -7.67 5.96
C GLN A 224 -5.89 -7.92 4.65
N LYS A 225 -5.88 -9.17 4.13
CA LYS A 225 -6.58 -9.50 2.87
C LYS A 225 -8.09 -9.36 3.01
N TYR A 226 -8.67 -9.81 4.11
CA TYR A 226 -10.08 -9.55 4.41
C TYR A 226 -10.38 -8.05 4.43
N GLY A 227 -9.59 -7.27 5.16
CA GLY A 227 -9.75 -5.81 5.22
C GLY A 227 -9.62 -5.14 3.85
N ASN A 228 -8.66 -5.56 3.02
CA ASN A 228 -8.51 -5.03 1.67
C ASN A 228 -9.77 -5.32 0.83
N GLY A 229 -10.25 -6.58 0.82
CA GLY A 229 -11.49 -6.94 0.13
C GLY A 229 -12.69 -6.13 0.63
N TYR A 230 -12.86 -6.01 1.95
CA TYR A 230 -13.96 -5.25 2.56
C TYR A 230 -13.98 -3.79 2.08
N TRP A 231 -12.82 -3.13 2.05
CA TRP A 231 -12.73 -1.74 1.59
C TRP A 231 -12.90 -1.62 0.08
N ILE A 232 -12.47 -2.60 -0.73
CA ILE A 232 -12.81 -2.65 -2.16
C ILE A 232 -14.33 -2.69 -2.33
N GLY A 233 -15.04 -3.54 -1.58
CA GLY A 233 -16.50 -3.62 -1.62
C GLY A 233 -17.19 -2.29 -1.29
N LEU A 234 -16.73 -1.59 -0.25
CA LEU A 234 -17.25 -0.27 0.12
C LEU A 234 -16.94 0.80 -0.93
N THR A 235 -15.73 0.79 -1.49
CA THR A 235 -15.26 1.80 -2.44
C THR A 235 -16.00 1.73 -3.77
N LEU A 236 -16.51 0.56 -4.16
CA LEU A 236 -17.40 0.43 -5.33
C LEU A 236 -18.64 1.33 -5.24
N GLY A 237 -19.08 1.67 -4.04
CA GLY A 237 -20.22 2.60 -3.84
C GLY A 237 -19.88 4.08 -3.95
N SER A 238 -18.62 4.45 -3.78
CA SER A 238 -18.17 5.86 -3.79
C SER A 238 -17.32 6.21 -5.01
N CYS A 239 -16.47 5.29 -5.45
CA CYS A 239 -15.55 5.49 -6.58
C CYS A 239 -15.33 4.18 -7.34
N PRO A 240 -16.31 3.65 -8.10
CA PRO A 240 -16.14 2.40 -8.85
C PRO A 240 -15.00 2.48 -9.89
N GLY A 241 -14.77 3.64 -10.47
CA GLY A 241 -13.72 3.86 -11.48
C GLY A 241 -12.29 3.82 -10.93
N CYS A 242 -12.10 3.92 -9.61
CA CYS A 242 -10.77 3.79 -9.00
C CYS A 242 -10.37 2.31 -8.77
N ILE A 243 -11.33 1.37 -8.92
CA ILE A 243 -11.11 -0.06 -8.70
C ILE A 243 -10.82 -0.74 -10.03
N SER A 244 -9.67 -1.39 -10.13
CA SER A 244 -9.32 -2.23 -11.28
C SER A 244 -10.00 -3.60 -11.19
N ILE A 245 -10.34 -4.18 -12.34
CA ILE A 245 -11.08 -5.47 -12.42
C ILE A 245 -10.40 -6.62 -11.66
N TYR A 246 -9.06 -6.62 -11.61
CA TYR A 246 -8.32 -7.66 -10.90
C TYR A 246 -8.58 -7.66 -9.38
N HIS A 247 -9.03 -6.55 -8.79
CA HIS A 247 -9.45 -6.51 -7.39
C HIS A 247 -10.73 -7.32 -7.13
N LEU A 248 -11.51 -7.57 -8.18
CA LEU A 248 -12.76 -8.33 -8.07
C LEU A 248 -12.56 -9.83 -8.34
N VAL A 249 -11.38 -10.27 -8.80
CA VAL A 249 -11.09 -11.69 -9.09
C VAL A 249 -11.31 -12.59 -7.88
N PRO A 250 -10.80 -12.26 -6.66
CA PRO A 250 -11.06 -13.08 -5.48
C PRO A 250 -12.55 -13.14 -5.07
N PHE A 251 -13.29 -12.06 -5.31
CA PHE A 251 -14.73 -12.02 -5.09
C PHE A 251 -15.46 -12.96 -6.07
N ALA A 252 -15.15 -12.86 -7.37
CA ALA A 252 -15.71 -13.75 -8.38
C ALA A 252 -15.37 -15.22 -8.11
N PHE A 253 -14.16 -15.51 -7.60
CA PHE A 253 -13.74 -16.84 -7.21
C PHE A 253 -14.60 -17.40 -6.05
N VAL A 254 -14.87 -16.61 -5.00
CA VAL A 254 -15.74 -17.04 -3.90
C VAL A 254 -17.18 -17.28 -4.37
N LEU A 255 -17.71 -16.41 -5.23
CA LEU A 255 -19.02 -16.65 -5.85
C LEU A 255 -19.03 -17.92 -6.71
N GLY A 256 -17.94 -18.16 -7.46
CA GLY A 256 -17.74 -19.38 -8.23
C GLY A 256 -17.76 -20.65 -7.37
N ILE A 257 -17.10 -20.62 -6.19
CA ILE A 257 -17.15 -21.72 -5.22
C ILE A 257 -18.59 -22.02 -4.82
N VAL A 258 -19.33 -20.99 -4.40
CA VAL A 258 -20.74 -21.16 -3.97
C VAL A 258 -21.59 -21.68 -5.12
N PHE A 259 -21.50 -21.06 -6.30
CA PHE A 259 -22.29 -21.43 -7.47
C PHE A 259 -22.02 -22.87 -7.94
N THR A 260 -20.75 -23.25 -8.08
CA THR A 260 -20.38 -24.61 -8.52
C THR A 260 -20.70 -25.67 -7.47
N SER A 261 -20.67 -25.31 -6.17
CA SER A 261 -21.10 -26.21 -5.11
C SER A 261 -22.62 -26.49 -5.17
N ILE A 262 -23.42 -25.45 -5.43
CA ILE A 262 -24.87 -25.59 -5.63
C ILE A 262 -25.14 -26.47 -6.86
N LEU A 263 -24.49 -26.23 -7.99
CA LEU A 263 -24.65 -27.06 -9.20
C LEU A 263 -24.21 -28.50 -8.95
N GLY A 264 -23.14 -28.73 -8.19
CA GLY A 264 -22.69 -30.06 -7.80
C GLY A 264 -23.74 -30.84 -7.00
N PHE A 265 -24.48 -30.13 -6.12
CA PHE A 265 -25.62 -30.72 -5.41
C PHE A 265 -26.72 -31.22 -6.35
N PHE A 266 -26.89 -30.56 -7.50
CA PHE A 266 -27.82 -31.00 -8.56
C PHE A 266 -27.19 -31.96 -9.59
N GLY A 267 -26.02 -32.53 -9.32
CA GLY A 267 -25.34 -33.50 -10.18
C GLY A 267 -24.45 -32.88 -11.28
N ILE A 268 -24.35 -31.54 -11.37
CA ILE A 268 -23.54 -30.82 -12.38
C ILE A 268 -22.19 -30.46 -11.73
N TRP A 269 -21.33 -31.46 -11.50
CA TRP A 269 -20.05 -31.29 -10.83
C TRP A 269 -18.89 -30.84 -11.75
N GLN A 270 -19.07 -30.95 -13.07
CA GLN A 270 -18.03 -30.71 -14.08
C GLN A 270 -17.48 -29.28 -14.02
N LEU A 271 -18.35 -28.29 -13.82
CA LEU A 271 -17.93 -26.89 -13.71
C LEU A 271 -17.08 -26.66 -12.43
N GLY A 272 -17.44 -27.31 -11.33
CA GLY A 272 -16.65 -27.28 -10.11
C GLY A 272 -15.27 -27.91 -10.32
N ALA A 273 -15.23 -29.09 -10.94
CA ALA A 273 -13.98 -29.78 -11.26
C ALA A 273 -13.07 -28.93 -12.16
N LEU A 274 -13.65 -28.28 -13.19
CA LEU A 274 -12.90 -27.37 -14.07
C LEU A 274 -12.33 -26.17 -13.30
N MET A 275 -13.15 -25.51 -12.50
CA MET A 275 -12.73 -24.34 -11.70
C MET A 275 -11.61 -24.72 -10.73
N TRP A 276 -11.77 -25.79 -9.96
CA TRP A 276 -10.76 -26.24 -9.01
C TRP A 276 -9.50 -26.76 -9.71
N GLY A 277 -9.66 -27.48 -10.84
CA GLY A 277 -8.54 -27.94 -11.66
C GLY A 277 -7.70 -26.77 -12.16
N ALA A 278 -8.33 -25.73 -12.72
CA ALA A 278 -7.65 -24.51 -13.14
C ALA A 278 -6.96 -23.81 -11.94
N TYR A 279 -7.66 -23.67 -10.82
CA TYR A 279 -7.09 -23.04 -9.61
C TYR A 279 -5.82 -23.75 -9.12
N PHE A 280 -5.88 -25.07 -9.00
CA PHE A 280 -4.72 -25.86 -8.56
C PHE A 280 -3.59 -25.84 -9.59
N LEU A 281 -3.90 -25.87 -10.88
CA LEU A 281 -2.89 -25.75 -11.94
C LEU A 281 -2.13 -24.42 -11.81
N PHE A 282 -2.81 -23.28 -11.72
CA PHE A 282 -2.16 -21.98 -11.55
C PHE A 282 -1.37 -21.88 -10.23
N SER A 283 -1.89 -22.47 -9.17
CA SER A 283 -1.19 -22.53 -7.87
C SER A 283 0.10 -23.35 -7.96
N LEU A 284 0.07 -24.50 -8.63
CA LEU A 284 1.24 -25.37 -8.81
C LEU A 284 2.26 -24.75 -9.77
N VAL A 285 1.81 -24.09 -10.84
CA VAL A 285 2.71 -23.33 -11.73
C VAL A 285 3.41 -22.21 -10.94
N SER A 286 2.69 -21.48 -10.08
CA SER A 286 3.28 -20.43 -9.25
C SER A 286 4.29 -21.00 -8.25
N LEU A 287 4.00 -22.15 -7.65
CA LEU A 287 4.91 -22.87 -6.78
C LEU A 287 6.19 -23.27 -7.54
N ALA A 288 6.04 -23.87 -8.70
CA ALA A 288 7.17 -24.28 -9.56
C ALA A 288 8.06 -23.08 -9.92
N ILE A 289 7.46 -21.97 -10.36
CA ILE A 289 8.19 -20.73 -10.67
C ILE A 289 8.98 -20.25 -9.46
N SER A 290 8.40 -20.25 -8.27
CA SER A 290 9.07 -19.82 -7.04
C SER A 290 10.25 -20.73 -6.68
N VAL A 291 10.10 -22.03 -6.86
CA VAL A 291 11.18 -23.00 -6.65
C VAL A 291 12.32 -22.80 -7.67
N PHE A 292 12.00 -22.68 -8.97
CA PHE A 292 12.99 -22.45 -10.02
C PHE A 292 13.73 -21.11 -9.89
N ARG A 293 13.10 -20.09 -9.29
CA ARG A 293 13.74 -18.81 -8.96
C ARG A 293 14.61 -18.85 -7.70
N GLY A 294 14.84 -20.01 -7.11
CA GLY A 294 15.63 -20.16 -5.89
C GLY A 294 14.95 -19.59 -4.62
N LYS A 295 13.64 -19.35 -4.67
CA LYS A 295 12.85 -18.90 -3.50
C LYS A 295 12.33 -20.04 -2.63
N GLY A 296 12.74 -21.27 -2.92
CA GLY A 296 12.35 -22.47 -2.20
C GLY A 296 12.71 -22.40 -0.71
N THR A 297 11.76 -22.76 0.14
CA THR A 297 11.94 -22.98 1.58
C THR A 297 11.33 -24.32 1.93
N LYS A 298 11.61 -24.86 3.14
CA LYS A 298 10.96 -26.11 3.60
C LYS A 298 9.43 -26.05 3.66
N TRP A 299 8.85 -24.84 3.70
CA TRP A 299 7.40 -24.61 3.77
C TRP A 299 6.78 -24.22 2.44
N ILE A 300 7.57 -24.13 1.37
CA ILE A 300 7.07 -23.62 0.07
C ILE A 300 5.94 -24.48 -0.51
N ILE A 301 5.92 -25.76 -0.18
CA ILE A 301 4.86 -26.70 -0.61
C ILE A 301 3.47 -26.29 -0.10
N CYS A 302 3.39 -25.51 0.99
CA CYS A 302 2.12 -24.99 1.52
C CYS A 302 1.54 -23.86 0.66
N MET A 303 2.27 -23.36 -0.34
CA MET A 303 1.93 -22.19 -1.14
C MET A 303 0.53 -22.26 -1.80
N PRO A 304 0.10 -23.38 -2.42
CA PRO A 304 -1.24 -23.48 -2.99
C PRO A 304 -2.36 -23.31 -1.95
N PHE A 305 -2.18 -23.86 -0.76
CA PHE A 305 -3.13 -23.73 0.33
C PHE A 305 -3.15 -22.30 0.90
N LEU A 306 -1.99 -21.67 1.00
CA LEU A 306 -1.88 -20.26 1.43
C LEU A 306 -2.57 -19.32 0.45
N PHE A 307 -2.43 -19.54 -0.86
CA PHE A 307 -3.18 -18.77 -1.87
C PHE A 307 -4.69 -18.88 -1.63
N LEU A 308 -5.18 -20.11 -1.43
CA LEU A 308 -6.60 -20.32 -1.18
C LEU A 308 -7.11 -19.52 0.03
N MET A 309 -6.37 -19.56 1.14
CA MET A 309 -6.72 -18.80 2.34
C MET A 309 -6.78 -17.30 2.08
N LEU A 310 -5.82 -16.76 1.33
CA LEU A 310 -5.76 -15.33 1.03
C LEU A 310 -6.88 -14.90 0.06
N HIS A 311 -7.13 -15.67 -1.01
CA HIS A 311 -8.17 -15.35 -1.99
C HIS A 311 -9.57 -15.46 -1.38
N VAL A 312 -9.84 -16.51 -0.61
CA VAL A 312 -11.13 -16.66 0.07
C VAL A 312 -11.33 -15.54 1.10
N SER A 313 -10.31 -15.21 1.88
CA SER A 313 -10.40 -14.12 2.86
C SER A 313 -10.69 -12.78 2.20
N TYR A 314 -10.03 -12.49 1.07
CA TYR A 314 -10.25 -11.27 0.33
C TYR A 314 -11.67 -11.23 -0.28
N GLY A 315 -12.11 -12.31 -0.94
CA GLY A 315 -13.44 -12.40 -1.56
C GLY A 315 -14.57 -12.28 -0.54
N ILE A 316 -14.47 -12.96 0.61
CA ILE A 316 -15.42 -12.81 1.72
C ILE A 316 -15.43 -11.38 2.25
N GLY A 317 -14.26 -10.76 2.37
CA GLY A 317 -14.14 -9.35 2.73
C GLY A 317 -14.93 -8.46 1.75
N THR A 318 -14.79 -8.69 0.44
CA THR A 318 -15.50 -7.92 -0.60
C THR A 318 -17.02 -8.09 -0.48
N ILE A 319 -17.49 -9.31 -0.23
CA ILE A 319 -18.92 -9.57 0.05
C ILE A 319 -19.37 -8.76 1.28
N GLY A 320 -18.61 -8.83 2.38
CA GLY A 320 -18.92 -8.06 3.60
C GLY A 320 -19.00 -6.55 3.36
N GLY A 321 -18.08 -6.00 2.55
CA GLY A 321 -18.10 -4.59 2.14
C GLY A 321 -19.32 -4.22 1.31
N LEU A 322 -19.69 -5.05 0.33
CA LEU A 322 -20.89 -4.87 -0.51
C LEU A 322 -22.18 -4.94 0.33
N LEU A 323 -22.28 -5.93 1.22
CA LEU A 323 -23.43 -6.05 2.12
C LEU A 323 -23.54 -4.81 3.02
N LYS A 324 -22.44 -4.32 3.56
CA LYS A 324 -22.42 -3.08 4.34
C LYS A 324 -22.84 -1.87 3.52
N LEU A 325 -22.45 -1.81 2.24
CA LEU A 325 -22.85 -0.74 1.33
C LEU A 325 -24.37 -0.76 1.07
N ILE A 326 -24.94 -1.94 0.84
CA ILE A 326 -26.37 -2.12 0.52
C ILE A 326 -27.23 -1.89 1.76
N PHE A 327 -26.92 -2.56 2.85
CA PHE A 327 -27.74 -2.58 4.06
C PHE A 327 -27.32 -1.55 5.13
N GLY A 328 -26.13 -0.97 5.03
CA GLY A 328 -25.61 -0.01 5.98
C GLY A 328 -26.09 1.44 5.77
N LYS A 329 -26.71 1.75 4.66
CA LYS A 329 -27.24 3.10 4.35
C LYS A 329 -28.38 3.56 5.27
N GLY A 330 -28.91 2.67 6.14
CA GLY A 330 -29.99 2.99 7.08
C GLY A 330 -29.58 3.64 8.41
N ARG A 331 -28.27 3.87 8.66
CA ARG A 331 -27.78 4.50 9.91
C ARG A 331 -26.93 5.74 9.62
N LYS A 332 -27.53 6.75 8.98
CA LYS A 332 -27.12 8.13 9.21
C LYS A 332 -28.01 8.71 10.31
N LYS A 333 -27.51 8.74 11.51
CA LYS A 333 -27.89 9.71 12.53
C LYS A 333 -26.66 10.50 12.89
#